data_2f649e3d4caaac678f73d556dd33fba9
#
_entry.id   2f649e3d4caaac678f73d556dd33fba9
#
_cell.length_a   1.000
_cell.length_b   1.000
_cell.length_c   1.000
_cell.angle_alpha   90.00
_cell.angle_beta   90.00
_cell.angle_gamma   90.00
#
_symmetry.space_group_name_H-M   'P 1'
#
loop_
_entity.id
_entity.type
_entity.pdbx_description
1 polymer ?
#
loop_
_entity_poly.entity_id
_entity_poly.type
_entity_poly.pdbx_seq_one_letter_code
_entity_poly.pdbx_strand_id
1 'polypeptide(L)'
;YTLLLREDYPGWLYEVKLGATTVWERWNSLLPDGSISSTGMNSLNHYAYGSILEWMFARIGGIQPMEQAPGFREALLCPAPDQRVGYGAAELHTASGLWKSAWKLENGLLRLSITVPFHCTGHLALPGSPDSEVSARYPELFAHLDDQGRCLLSPGQYELEYPWGQTEN
;
A
#
# COMPACT_ATOMS: atom_id res chain seq x y z
N TYR A 1 3.84 7.42 -5.53
CA TYR A 1 4.09 6.56 -6.71
C TYR A 1 5.09 7.15 -7.71
N THR A 2 5.12 8.46 -7.94
CA THR A 2 6.01 9.08 -8.93
C THR A 2 7.49 8.72 -8.71
N LEU A 3 7.97 8.75 -7.46
CA LEU A 3 9.34 8.34 -7.14
C LEU A 3 9.53 6.82 -7.27
N LEU A 4 8.58 6.02 -6.78
CA LEU A 4 8.68 4.55 -6.85
C LEU A 4 8.76 4.06 -8.30
N LEU A 5 7.97 4.65 -9.20
CA LEU A 5 7.85 4.23 -10.59
C LEU A 5 8.81 4.98 -11.53
N ARG A 6 9.72 5.78 -10.99
CA ARG A 6 10.71 6.50 -11.79
C ARG A 6 11.79 5.55 -12.29
N GLU A 7 11.87 5.45 -13.59
CA GLU A 7 12.81 4.56 -14.27
C GLU A 7 14.20 5.19 -14.53
N ASP A 8 14.27 6.52 -14.49
CA ASP A 8 15.49 7.27 -14.67
C ASP A 8 16.15 7.58 -13.32
N TYR A 9 17.46 7.89 -13.38
CA TYR A 9 18.20 8.39 -12.23
C TYR A 9 17.62 9.74 -11.73
N PRO A 10 17.49 9.95 -10.43
CA PRO A 10 17.60 8.97 -9.34
C PRO A 10 16.26 8.22 -9.14
N GLY A 11 16.30 6.91 -8.88
CA GLY A 11 15.10 6.13 -8.65
C GLY A 11 15.35 4.63 -8.45
N TRP A 12 14.44 3.93 -7.78
CA TRP A 12 14.54 2.49 -7.55
C TRP A 12 14.51 1.68 -8.85
N LEU A 13 13.64 2.04 -9.80
CA LEU A 13 13.57 1.30 -11.07
C LEU A 13 14.80 1.52 -11.96
N TYR A 14 15.54 2.62 -11.78
CA TYR A 14 16.84 2.80 -12.41
C TYR A 14 17.80 1.68 -11.99
N GLU A 15 17.88 1.39 -10.69
CA GLU A 15 18.72 0.30 -10.16
C GLU A 15 18.25 -1.06 -10.71
N VAL A 16 16.94 -1.31 -10.71
CA VAL A 16 16.36 -2.56 -11.24
C VAL A 16 16.67 -2.74 -12.73
N LYS A 17 16.59 -1.68 -13.54
CA LYS A 17 16.96 -1.71 -14.97
C LYS A 17 18.44 -2.05 -15.22
N LEU A 18 19.31 -1.65 -14.30
CA LEU A 18 20.73 -2.01 -14.34
C LEU A 18 21.01 -3.40 -13.74
N GLY A 19 19.97 -4.19 -13.41
CA GLY A 19 20.08 -5.55 -12.92
C GLY A 19 20.35 -5.67 -11.43
N ALA A 20 20.03 -4.66 -10.63
CA ALA A 20 20.15 -4.73 -9.17
C ALA A 20 19.30 -5.86 -8.59
N THR A 21 19.92 -6.69 -7.75
CA THR A 21 19.28 -7.74 -6.96
C THR A 21 19.21 -7.40 -5.48
N THR A 22 19.83 -6.29 -5.11
CA THR A 22 19.90 -5.73 -3.77
C THR A 22 19.71 -4.22 -3.84
N VAL A 23 19.34 -3.59 -2.74
CA VAL A 23 19.24 -2.12 -2.65
C VAL A 23 20.64 -1.53 -2.53
N TRP A 24 20.96 -0.55 -3.36
CA TRP A 24 22.26 0.11 -3.36
C TRP A 24 22.33 1.24 -2.33
N GLU A 25 23.55 1.59 -1.94
CA GLU A 25 23.84 2.72 -1.04
C GLU A 25 23.52 4.07 -1.69
N ARG A 26 23.74 4.15 -2.99
CA ARG A 26 23.55 5.38 -3.80
C ARG A 26 22.82 5.05 -5.07
N TRP A 27 21.96 5.94 -5.53
CA TRP A 27 21.25 5.79 -6.80
C TRP A 27 22.19 5.54 -8.00
N ASN A 28 23.40 6.09 -7.94
CA ASN A 28 24.43 5.94 -8.97
C ASN A 28 25.56 5.00 -8.54
N SER A 29 25.29 4.01 -7.72
CA SER A 29 26.31 3.00 -7.36
C SER A 29 26.88 2.30 -8.58
N LEU A 30 26.04 2.03 -9.59
CA LEU A 30 26.48 1.75 -10.96
C LEU A 30 26.12 2.92 -11.88
N LEU A 31 26.99 3.17 -12.85
CA LEU A 31 26.76 4.13 -13.93
C LEU A 31 26.01 3.45 -15.09
N PRO A 32 25.41 4.21 -16.03
CA PRO A 32 24.67 3.64 -17.17
C PRO A 32 25.47 2.67 -18.05
N ASP A 33 26.81 2.79 -18.06
CA ASP A 33 27.71 1.90 -18.77
C ASP A 33 28.07 0.62 -18.01
N GLY A 34 27.46 0.43 -16.80
CA GLY A 34 27.70 -0.70 -15.92
C GLY A 34 28.96 -0.61 -15.05
N SER A 35 29.73 0.48 -15.16
CA SER A 35 30.88 0.71 -14.31
C SER A 35 30.46 1.12 -12.89
N ILE A 36 31.33 0.78 -11.92
CA ILE A 36 31.13 1.20 -10.53
C ILE A 36 31.47 2.68 -10.39
N SER A 37 30.60 3.44 -9.73
CA SER A 37 30.88 4.85 -9.42
C SER A 37 32.17 4.99 -8.59
N SER A 38 33.04 5.87 -9.01
CA SER A 38 34.35 6.13 -8.36
C SER A 38 34.27 7.06 -7.15
N THR A 39 33.06 7.42 -6.70
CA THR A 39 32.85 8.43 -5.64
C THR A 39 33.04 7.89 -4.22
N GLY A 40 34.20 7.31 -3.92
CA GLY A 40 34.56 6.89 -2.56
C GLY A 40 33.84 5.62 -2.09
N MET A 41 33.45 5.55 -0.80
CA MET A 41 32.74 4.40 -0.25
C MET A 41 31.41 4.19 -0.97
N ASN A 42 31.17 2.96 -1.43
CA ASN A 42 30.00 2.58 -2.20
C ASN A 42 29.68 1.11 -1.95
N SER A 43 28.42 0.80 -1.65
CA SER A 43 27.96 -0.56 -1.42
C SER A 43 26.79 -0.87 -2.37
N LEU A 44 26.82 -2.05 -2.98
CA LEU A 44 25.70 -2.58 -3.76
C LEU A 44 24.71 -3.37 -2.90
N ASN A 45 24.92 -3.43 -1.59
CA ASN A 45 23.98 -4.05 -0.65
C ASN A 45 23.90 -3.19 0.62
N HIS A 46 23.00 -2.22 0.61
CA HIS A 46 22.83 -1.26 1.69
C HIS A 46 21.35 -1.06 2.02
N TYR A 47 21.02 -0.90 3.30
CA TYR A 47 19.63 -0.88 3.75
C TYR A 47 18.89 0.46 3.53
N ALA A 48 19.61 1.58 3.37
CA ALA A 48 19.03 2.92 3.50
C ALA A 48 17.79 3.14 2.62
N TYR A 49 17.87 2.87 1.34
CA TYR A 49 16.73 3.03 0.43
C TYR A 49 15.70 1.90 0.52
N GLY A 50 15.98 0.84 1.28
CA GLY A 50 15.03 -0.21 1.60
C GLY A 50 13.87 0.28 2.48
N SER A 51 13.99 1.46 3.11
CA SER A 51 12.91 2.12 3.86
C SER A 51 11.64 2.38 3.03
N ILE A 52 11.73 2.39 1.70
CA ILE A 52 10.57 2.47 0.80
C ILE A 52 9.55 1.34 1.08
N LEU A 53 9.98 0.20 1.59
CA LEU A 53 9.11 -0.93 1.89
C LEU A 53 8.06 -0.58 2.96
N GLU A 54 8.39 0.26 3.94
CA GLU A 54 7.43 0.76 4.92
C GLU A 54 6.31 1.54 4.22
N TRP A 55 6.69 2.45 3.31
CA TRP A 55 5.72 3.21 2.52
C TRP A 55 4.89 2.30 1.61
N MET A 56 5.51 1.32 0.93
CA MET A 56 4.80 0.36 0.09
C MET A 56 3.78 -0.44 0.92
N PHE A 57 4.18 -0.90 2.09
CA PHE A 57 3.30 -1.66 2.97
C PHE A 57 2.14 -0.80 3.47
N ALA A 58 2.42 0.42 3.95
CA ALA A 58 1.44 1.33 4.50
C ALA A 58 0.50 1.93 3.44
N ARG A 59 0.97 2.15 2.21
CA ARG A 59 0.20 2.86 1.16
C ARG A 59 -0.30 1.94 0.07
N ILE A 60 0.54 1.05 -0.47
CA ILE A 60 0.08 0.09 -1.48
C ILE A 60 -0.75 -0.99 -0.80
N GLY A 61 -0.21 -1.59 0.25
CA GLY A 61 -0.94 -2.57 1.06
C GLY A 61 -2.06 -1.98 1.89
N GLY A 62 -1.87 -0.76 2.39
CA GLY A 62 -2.87 -0.01 3.14
C GLY A 62 -3.08 -0.46 4.58
N ILE A 63 -2.24 -1.33 5.14
CA ILE A 63 -2.35 -1.77 6.54
C ILE A 63 -1.43 -0.90 7.40
N GLN A 64 -2.00 -0.13 8.33
CA GLN A 64 -1.26 0.80 9.17
C GLN A 64 -1.63 0.61 10.65
N PRO A 65 -0.65 0.78 11.59
CA PRO A 65 -0.96 0.77 13.00
C PRO A 65 -1.78 2.01 13.39
N MET A 66 -2.55 1.89 14.46
CA MET A 66 -3.20 3.02 15.10
C MET A 66 -2.46 3.37 16.40
N GLU A 67 -2.13 4.66 16.58
CA GLU A 67 -1.37 5.12 17.77
C GLU A 67 -2.08 4.79 19.08
N GLN A 68 -3.43 4.87 19.09
CA GLN A 68 -4.24 4.62 20.28
C GLN A 68 -4.42 3.12 20.59
N ALA A 69 -4.13 2.25 19.61
CA ALA A 69 -4.30 0.79 19.74
C ALA A 69 -3.07 0.04 19.18
N PRO A 70 -1.89 0.16 19.83
CA PRO A 70 -0.68 -0.50 19.37
C PRO A 70 -0.83 -2.03 19.35
N GLY A 71 -0.07 -2.69 18.46
CA GLY A 71 -0.09 -4.15 18.33
C GLY A 71 -1.15 -4.70 17.39
N PHE A 72 -1.77 -3.85 16.55
CA PHE A 72 -2.73 -4.23 15.52
C PHE A 72 -3.97 -4.97 16.06
N ARG A 73 -4.44 -4.62 17.26
CA ARG A 73 -5.81 -4.96 17.66
C ARG A 73 -6.82 -4.11 16.91
N GLU A 74 -6.44 -2.90 16.62
CA GLU A 74 -7.12 -2.03 15.66
C GLU A 74 -6.11 -1.63 14.59
N ALA A 75 -6.54 -1.61 13.34
CA ALA A 75 -5.69 -1.22 12.23
C ALA A 75 -6.43 -0.25 11.30
N LEU A 76 -5.71 0.77 10.84
CA LEU A 76 -6.18 1.58 9.74
C LEU A 76 -5.95 0.83 8.43
N LEU A 77 -7.02 0.65 7.68
CA LEU A 77 -7.03 0.06 6.34
C LEU A 77 -7.25 1.18 5.34
N CYS A 78 -6.17 1.63 4.69
CA CYS A 78 -6.19 2.80 3.80
C CYS A 78 -5.29 2.57 2.58
N PRO A 79 -5.62 1.57 1.72
CA PRO A 79 -4.87 1.36 0.50
C PRO A 79 -5.02 2.56 -0.45
N ALA A 80 -3.98 2.82 -1.22
CA ALA A 80 -3.94 3.89 -2.20
C ALA A 80 -3.74 3.30 -3.61
N PRO A 81 -4.81 2.82 -4.26
CA PRO A 81 -4.74 2.27 -5.60
C PRO A 81 -4.20 3.29 -6.61
N ASP A 82 -3.42 2.77 -7.58
CA ASP A 82 -2.86 3.58 -8.66
C ASP A 82 -2.89 2.76 -9.96
N GLN A 83 -3.44 3.35 -11.03
CA GLN A 83 -3.60 2.68 -12.32
C GLN A 83 -2.28 2.25 -12.95
N ARG A 84 -1.17 2.94 -12.65
CA ARG A 84 0.17 2.60 -13.16
C ARG A 84 0.68 1.28 -12.58
N VAL A 85 0.19 0.89 -11.40
CA VAL A 85 0.51 -0.38 -10.73
C VAL A 85 -0.55 -1.44 -11.02
N GLY A 86 -1.83 -1.06 -11.03
CA GLY A 86 -2.97 -1.90 -11.38
C GLY A 86 -3.45 -2.80 -10.25
N TYR A 87 -2.59 -3.25 -9.34
CA TYR A 87 -2.96 -4.06 -8.18
C TYR A 87 -1.97 -3.89 -7.03
N GLY A 88 -2.41 -4.21 -5.83
CA GLY A 88 -1.56 -4.25 -4.64
C GLY A 88 -2.13 -5.22 -3.61
N ALA A 89 -1.25 -5.85 -2.85
CA ALA A 89 -1.65 -6.74 -1.76
C ALA A 89 -0.61 -6.69 -0.63
N ALA A 90 -1.09 -6.85 0.60
CA ALA A 90 -0.26 -7.03 1.78
C ALA A 90 -0.91 -8.00 2.75
N GLU A 91 -0.08 -8.78 3.42
CA GLU A 91 -0.46 -9.65 4.53
C GLU A 91 0.42 -9.32 5.74
N LEU A 92 -0.19 -9.22 6.91
CA LEU A 92 0.50 -8.94 8.15
C LEU A 92 0.11 -9.95 9.22
N HIS A 93 1.08 -10.77 9.62
CA HIS A 93 0.94 -11.68 10.76
C HIS A 93 1.19 -10.92 12.06
N THR A 94 0.19 -10.84 12.90
CA THR A 94 0.26 -10.19 14.21
C THR A 94 -0.02 -11.20 15.32
N ALA A 95 0.22 -10.80 16.57
CA ALA A 95 -0.17 -11.61 17.73
C ALA A 95 -1.70 -11.85 17.79
N SER A 96 -2.50 -10.97 17.21
CA SER A 96 -3.97 -11.07 17.16
C SER A 96 -4.49 -11.82 15.93
N GLY A 97 -3.61 -12.20 14.98
CA GLY A 97 -3.97 -12.95 13.78
C GLY A 97 -3.48 -12.31 12.49
N LEU A 98 -4.02 -12.79 11.38
CA LEU A 98 -3.61 -12.41 10.05
C LEU A 98 -4.52 -11.32 9.48
N TRP A 99 -3.94 -10.16 9.22
CA TRP A 99 -4.54 -9.08 8.44
C TRP A 99 -4.22 -9.24 6.96
N LYS A 100 -5.20 -9.01 6.10
CA LYS A 100 -4.99 -8.95 4.65
C LYS A 100 -5.66 -7.72 4.06
N SER A 101 -5.00 -7.13 3.09
CA SER A 101 -5.55 -6.08 2.24
C SER A 101 -5.05 -6.29 0.82
N ALA A 102 -5.96 -6.36 -0.13
CA ALA A 102 -5.63 -6.48 -1.54
C ALA A 102 -6.59 -5.64 -2.37
N TRP A 103 -6.08 -5.09 -3.46
CA TRP A 103 -6.89 -4.34 -4.41
C TRP A 103 -6.45 -4.59 -5.85
N LYS A 104 -7.39 -4.44 -6.78
CA LYS A 104 -7.15 -4.50 -8.22
C LYS A 104 -7.99 -3.45 -8.93
N LEU A 105 -7.36 -2.74 -9.86
CA LEU A 105 -8.03 -1.82 -10.79
C LEU A 105 -8.15 -2.50 -12.14
N GLU A 106 -9.37 -2.71 -12.60
CA GLU A 106 -9.65 -3.37 -13.86
C GLU A 106 -10.96 -2.83 -14.45
N ASN A 107 -10.94 -2.45 -15.74
CA ASN A 107 -12.10 -1.95 -16.47
C ASN A 107 -12.84 -0.78 -15.79
N GLY A 108 -12.11 0.13 -15.14
CA GLY A 108 -12.68 1.26 -14.42
C GLY A 108 -13.33 0.91 -13.08
N LEU A 109 -13.15 -0.32 -12.60
CA LEU A 109 -13.63 -0.78 -11.30
C LEU A 109 -12.46 -0.99 -10.34
N LEU A 110 -12.66 -0.65 -9.08
CA LEU A 110 -11.81 -1.07 -7.97
C LEU A 110 -12.44 -2.30 -7.32
N ARG A 111 -11.67 -3.38 -7.24
CA ARG A 111 -11.94 -4.54 -6.38
C ARG A 111 -11.07 -4.44 -5.15
N LEU A 112 -11.67 -4.53 -3.97
CA LEU A 112 -10.99 -4.44 -2.69
C LEU A 112 -11.35 -5.68 -1.84
N SER A 113 -10.33 -6.39 -1.38
CA SER A 113 -10.45 -7.57 -0.50
C SER A 113 -9.76 -7.27 0.83
N ILE A 114 -10.46 -7.44 1.93
CA ILE A 114 -9.96 -7.18 3.29
C ILE A 114 -10.22 -8.39 4.18
N THR A 115 -9.25 -8.74 5.02
CA THR A 115 -9.43 -9.70 6.11
C THR A 115 -9.08 -9.03 7.43
N VAL A 116 -10.03 -9.04 8.36
CA VAL A 116 -9.88 -8.58 9.76
C VAL A 116 -9.81 -9.81 10.65
N PRO A 117 -8.73 -10.03 11.42
CA PRO A 117 -8.60 -11.18 12.29
C PRO A 117 -9.56 -11.14 13.48
N PHE A 118 -9.72 -12.29 14.11
CA PHE A 118 -10.62 -12.46 15.24
C PHE A 118 -10.20 -11.54 16.43
N HIS A 119 -11.18 -10.96 17.12
CA HIS A 119 -10.97 -9.97 18.18
C HIS A 119 -10.27 -8.67 17.77
N CYS A 120 -10.26 -8.35 16.48
CA CYS A 120 -9.71 -7.11 15.96
C CYS A 120 -10.81 -6.22 15.35
N THR A 121 -10.50 -4.95 15.17
CA THR A 121 -11.34 -3.97 14.46
C THR A 121 -10.55 -3.31 13.34
N GLY A 122 -11.10 -3.30 12.13
CA GLY A 122 -10.56 -2.56 11.00
C GLY A 122 -11.21 -1.19 10.88
N HIS A 123 -10.43 -0.14 10.65
CA HIS A 123 -10.91 1.20 10.31
C HIS A 123 -10.65 1.43 8.82
N LEU A 124 -11.64 1.17 7.99
CA LEU A 124 -11.49 1.23 6.54
C LEU A 124 -11.80 2.63 6.01
N ALA A 125 -10.77 3.28 5.51
CA ALA A 125 -10.91 4.44 4.65
C ALA A 125 -11.03 3.97 3.20
N LEU A 126 -12.24 4.03 2.65
CA LEU A 126 -12.49 3.60 1.28
C LEU A 126 -11.73 4.49 0.30
N PRO A 127 -10.88 3.94 -0.59
CA PRO A 127 -10.19 4.72 -1.58
C PRO A 127 -11.11 5.25 -2.69
N GLY A 128 -10.75 6.38 -3.32
CA GLY A 128 -11.43 6.91 -4.50
C GLY A 128 -12.75 7.62 -4.25
N SER A 129 -13.01 8.12 -3.04
CA SER A 129 -14.22 8.88 -2.69
C SER A 129 -15.51 8.19 -3.14
N PRO A 130 -15.91 7.10 -2.49
CA PRO A 130 -17.13 6.37 -2.84
C PRO A 130 -18.34 7.30 -2.78
N ASP A 131 -19.17 7.23 -3.79
CA ASP A 131 -20.38 8.00 -3.92
C ASP A 131 -21.59 7.36 -3.19
N SER A 132 -22.77 7.95 -3.38
CA SER A 132 -24.00 7.44 -2.81
C SER A 132 -24.38 6.03 -3.33
N GLU A 133 -23.90 5.62 -4.51
CA GLU A 133 -24.17 4.30 -5.06
C GLU A 133 -23.42 3.22 -4.29
N VAL A 134 -22.17 3.49 -3.88
CA VAL A 134 -21.38 2.57 -3.05
C VAL A 134 -22.02 2.39 -1.70
N SER A 135 -22.46 3.47 -1.05
CA SER A 135 -23.16 3.38 0.24
C SER A 135 -24.50 2.66 0.13
N ALA A 136 -25.23 2.82 -0.97
CA ALA A 136 -26.46 2.07 -1.22
C ALA A 136 -26.22 0.59 -1.50
N ARG A 137 -25.08 0.24 -2.14
CA ARG A 137 -24.71 -1.15 -2.44
C ARG A 137 -24.21 -1.92 -1.21
N TYR A 138 -23.56 -1.23 -0.27
CA TYR A 138 -22.95 -1.83 0.93
C TYR A 138 -23.39 -1.10 2.21
N PRO A 139 -24.72 -1.04 2.50
CA PRO A 139 -25.24 -0.25 3.62
C PRO A 139 -24.68 -0.69 4.99
N GLU A 140 -24.35 -1.97 5.13
CA GLU A 140 -23.77 -2.53 6.36
C GLU A 140 -22.39 -1.97 6.69
N LEU A 141 -21.59 -1.59 5.68
CA LEU A 141 -20.29 -0.96 5.90
C LEU A 141 -20.43 0.46 6.47
N PHE A 142 -21.47 1.17 6.05
CA PHE A 142 -21.72 2.56 6.47
C PHE A 142 -22.61 2.66 7.71
N ALA A 143 -23.08 1.53 8.23
CA ALA A 143 -23.89 1.50 9.44
C ALA A 143 -23.08 1.90 10.70
N HIS A 144 -21.80 1.67 10.69
CA HIS A 144 -20.89 1.98 11.80
C HIS A 144 -19.66 2.70 11.28
N LEU A 145 -19.55 3.98 11.63
CA LEU A 145 -18.41 4.81 11.28
C LEU A 145 -17.67 5.23 12.55
N ASP A 146 -16.37 5.42 12.43
CA ASP A 146 -15.57 6.04 13.49
C ASP A 146 -15.66 7.59 13.44
N ASP A 147 -14.99 8.26 14.38
CA ASP A 147 -14.99 9.72 14.50
C ASP A 147 -14.39 10.45 13.27
N GLN A 148 -13.70 9.74 12.40
CA GLN A 148 -13.15 10.26 11.16
C GLN A 148 -13.96 9.86 9.91
N GLY A 149 -15.12 9.24 10.11
CA GLY A 149 -16.01 8.80 9.04
C GLY A 149 -15.53 7.56 8.28
N ARG A 150 -14.62 6.76 8.87
CA ARG A 150 -14.15 5.50 8.29
C ARG A 150 -15.06 4.36 8.71
N CYS A 151 -15.27 3.39 7.81
CA CYS A 151 -16.10 2.22 8.10
C CYS A 151 -15.43 1.31 9.14
N LEU A 152 -16.16 0.98 10.21
CA LEU A 152 -15.71 0.03 11.23
C LEU A 152 -16.00 -1.40 10.76
N LEU A 153 -14.95 -2.19 10.58
CA LEU A 153 -15.02 -3.58 10.17
C LEU A 153 -14.82 -4.50 11.38
N SER A 154 -15.81 -5.33 11.65
CA SER A 154 -15.70 -6.46 12.58
C SER A 154 -14.81 -7.57 12.02
N PRO A 155 -14.38 -8.57 12.85
CA PRO A 155 -13.68 -9.74 12.34
C PRO A 155 -14.42 -10.42 11.19
N GLY A 156 -13.70 -10.67 10.07
CA GLY A 156 -14.31 -11.26 8.89
C GLY A 156 -13.54 -11.02 7.59
N GLN A 157 -14.16 -11.39 6.50
CA GLN A 157 -13.66 -11.16 5.15
C GLN A 157 -14.65 -10.27 4.40
N TYR A 158 -14.14 -9.29 3.69
CA TYR A 158 -14.91 -8.29 2.97
C TYR A 158 -14.43 -8.22 1.52
N GLU A 159 -15.37 -8.30 0.59
CA GLU A 159 -15.14 -8.15 -0.84
C GLU A 159 -15.99 -7.00 -1.36
N LEU A 160 -15.35 -5.97 -1.88
CA LEU A 160 -16.01 -4.79 -2.42
C LEU A 160 -15.64 -4.59 -3.87
N GLU A 161 -16.61 -4.14 -4.66
CA GLU A 161 -16.37 -3.73 -6.05
C GLU A 161 -17.21 -2.48 -6.36
N TYR A 162 -16.54 -1.43 -6.84
CA TYR A 162 -17.21 -0.19 -7.18
C TYR A 162 -16.42 0.60 -8.25
N PRO A 163 -17.09 1.55 -8.95
CA PRO A 163 -16.44 2.39 -9.94
C PRO A 163 -15.27 3.15 -9.34
N TRP A 164 -14.13 3.14 -10.03
CA TRP A 164 -12.95 3.89 -9.66
C TRP A 164 -12.97 5.27 -10.32
N GLY A 165 -13.39 6.30 -9.59
CA GLY A 165 -13.22 7.69 -9.97
C GLY A 165 -11.82 8.16 -9.57
N GLN A 166 -10.98 8.58 -10.53
CA GLN A 166 -9.78 9.30 -10.17
C GLN A 166 -10.18 10.64 -9.56
N THR A 167 -9.89 10.84 -8.28
CA THR A 167 -9.68 12.20 -7.79
C THR A 167 -8.34 12.65 -8.35
N GLU A 168 -8.35 13.56 -9.33
CA GLU A 168 -7.15 14.29 -9.72
C GLU A 168 -6.62 15.02 -8.48
N ASN A 169 -5.46 14.60 -7.99
CA ASN A 169 -4.64 15.32 -7.02
C ASN A 169 -3.42 15.89 -7.74
#